data_350802d5f909646b876b257ae4924d46
#
_entry.id   350802d5f909646b876b257ae4924d46
#
_cell.length_a   1.000
_cell.length_b   1.000
_cell.length_c   1.000
_cell.angle_alpha   90.00
_cell.angle_beta   90.00
_cell.angle_gamma   90.00
#
_symmetry.space_group_name_H-M   'P 1'
#
loop_
_entity.id
_entity.type
_entity.pdbx_description
1 polymer ?
#
loop_
_entity_poly.entity_id
_entity_poly.type
_entity_poly.pdbx_seq_one_letter_code
_entity_poly.pdbx_strand_id
1 'polypeptide(L)'
;MKLKTVALGAAAAGLVAAEAVNLYKQVMGRGDRPKRPMTRLMEMKDKDDYAMADAWRQKYTDWVNTQPVENCTITSDRGDLLRGYYLPPKGDSKVIVFGSHGFHADHTVDPHTFIKHYHDLGYGFFCCDHVGAGASGGEYVGFDYYESQDMLRWIEYLTARFGQDITVILHGVSM
;
A
#
# COMPACT_ATOMS: atom_id res chain seq x y z
N MET A 1 -23.10 -47.18 11.24
CA MET A 1 -22.29 -46.25 12.06
C MET A 1 -21.22 -45.48 11.24
N LYS A 2 -20.51 -46.13 10.33
CA LYS A 2 -19.41 -45.47 9.53
C LYS A 2 -19.86 -44.32 8.62
N LEU A 3 -21.03 -44.37 8.00
CA LEU A 3 -21.49 -43.35 7.04
C LEU A 3 -21.79 -41.99 7.73
N LYS A 4 -22.41 -42.03 8.93
CA LYS A 4 -22.68 -40.83 9.72
C LYS A 4 -21.39 -40.13 10.22
N THR A 5 -20.40 -40.90 10.58
CA THR A 5 -19.10 -40.38 11.04
C THR A 5 -18.33 -39.71 9.89
N VAL A 6 -18.38 -40.27 8.66
CA VAL A 6 -17.79 -39.68 7.47
C VAL A 6 -18.50 -38.38 7.10
N ALA A 7 -19.84 -38.35 7.12
CA ALA A 7 -20.61 -37.15 6.83
C ALA A 7 -20.35 -36.02 7.84
N LEU A 8 -20.22 -36.37 9.11
CA LEU A 8 -19.91 -35.38 10.17
C LEU A 8 -18.49 -34.82 10.00
N GLY A 9 -17.53 -35.67 9.65
CA GLY A 9 -16.15 -35.26 9.35
C GLY A 9 -16.05 -34.33 8.13
N ALA A 10 -16.79 -34.63 7.07
CA ALA A 10 -16.84 -33.80 5.88
C ALA A 10 -17.48 -32.42 6.16
N ALA A 11 -18.55 -32.40 6.95
CA ALA A 11 -19.20 -31.14 7.37
C ALA A 11 -18.29 -30.28 8.24
N ALA A 12 -17.57 -30.89 9.20
CA ALA A 12 -16.61 -30.18 10.02
C ALA A 12 -15.43 -29.61 9.20
N ALA A 13 -14.89 -30.41 8.26
CA ALA A 13 -13.84 -29.93 7.35
C ALA A 13 -14.33 -28.78 6.46
N GLY A 14 -15.56 -28.83 5.98
CA GLY A 14 -16.20 -27.75 5.22
C GLY A 14 -16.34 -26.46 6.02
N LEU A 15 -16.73 -26.56 7.29
CA LEU A 15 -16.82 -25.39 8.18
C LEU A 15 -15.44 -24.77 8.45
N VAL A 16 -14.43 -25.58 8.72
CA VAL A 16 -13.05 -25.09 8.94
C VAL A 16 -12.51 -24.40 7.69
N ALA A 17 -12.74 -24.97 6.49
CA ALA A 17 -12.35 -24.37 5.24
C ALA A 17 -13.07 -23.03 4.98
N ALA A 18 -14.37 -22.96 5.27
CA ALA A 18 -15.15 -21.73 5.13
C ALA A 18 -14.65 -20.63 6.08
N GLU A 19 -14.35 -20.96 7.32
CA GLU A 19 -13.78 -20.02 8.29
C GLU A 19 -12.37 -19.57 7.91
N ALA A 20 -11.53 -20.45 7.38
CA ALA A 20 -10.21 -20.10 6.89
C ALA A 20 -10.28 -19.11 5.71
N VAL A 21 -11.20 -19.34 4.76
CA VAL A 21 -11.46 -18.43 3.64
C VAL A 21 -12.00 -17.08 4.14
N ASN A 22 -12.91 -17.11 5.09
CA ASN A 22 -13.46 -15.89 5.69
C ASN A 22 -12.38 -15.07 6.41
N LEU A 23 -11.54 -15.73 7.20
CA LEU A 23 -10.40 -15.10 7.87
C LEU A 23 -9.40 -14.50 6.85
N TYR A 24 -9.09 -15.25 5.79
CA TYR A 24 -8.25 -14.76 4.71
C TYR A 24 -8.81 -13.49 4.09
N LYS A 25 -10.10 -13.48 3.73
CA LYS A 25 -10.77 -12.29 3.18
C LYS A 25 -10.74 -11.11 4.15
N GLN A 26 -10.90 -11.34 5.44
CA GLN A 26 -10.85 -10.29 6.45
C GLN A 26 -9.43 -9.72 6.66
N VAL A 27 -8.41 -10.55 6.50
CA VAL A 27 -7.02 -10.13 6.74
C VAL A 27 -6.39 -9.55 5.48
N MET A 28 -6.60 -10.19 4.33
CA MET A 28 -5.95 -9.85 3.07
C MET A 28 -6.83 -9.03 2.14
N GLY A 29 -8.15 -8.99 2.41
CA GLY A 29 -9.11 -8.29 1.56
C GLY A 29 -8.93 -6.79 1.58
N ARG A 30 -9.32 -6.16 0.47
CA ARG A 30 -9.39 -4.71 0.31
C ARG A 30 -10.35 -4.10 1.33
N GLY A 31 -9.95 -3.02 1.97
CA GLY A 31 -10.78 -2.24 2.89
C GLY A 31 -10.21 -2.14 4.30
N ASP A 32 -10.96 -1.46 5.15
CA ASP A 32 -10.58 -1.27 6.54
C ASP A 32 -10.55 -2.60 7.29
N ARG A 33 -9.50 -2.81 8.06
CA ARG A 33 -9.44 -3.96 8.96
C ARG A 33 -10.63 -3.92 9.91
N PRO A 34 -11.32 -5.08 10.14
CA PRO A 34 -12.26 -5.15 11.23
C PRO A 34 -11.52 -4.80 12.52
N LYS A 35 -12.01 -3.78 13.24
CA LYS A 35 -11.40 -3.35 14.50
C LYS A 35 -11.41 -4.51 15.48
N ARG A 36 -10.24 -5.12 15.71
CA ARG A 36 -10.11 -6.19 16.70
C ARG A 36 -10.32 -5.61 18.10
N PRO A 37 -10.85 -6.39 19.06
CA PRO A 37 -10.99 -5.94 20.44
C PRO A 37 -9.70 -5.39 21.04
N MET A 38 -8.55 -5.98 20.66
CA MET A 38 -7.22 -5.55 21.11
C MET A 38 -6.81 -4.20 20.50
N THR A 39 -7.14 -3.94 19.24
CA THR A 39 -6.90 -2.65 18.58
C THR A 39 -7.72 -1.54 19.27
N ARG A 40 -8.95 -1.86 19.65
CA ARG A 40 -9.83 -0.92 20.38
C ARG A 40 -9.30 -0.59 21.78
N LEU A 41 -8.65 -1.54 22.45
CA LEU A 41 -7.98 -1.31 23.75
C LEU A 41 -6.71 -0.46 23.59
N MET A 42 -5.93 -0.65 22.53
CA MET A 42 -4.77 0.18 22.19
C MET A 42 -5.22 1.59 21.81
N GLU A 43 -6.23 1.74 20.95
CA GLU A 43 -6.84 3.04 20.58
C GLU A 43 -7.33 3.83 21.80
N MET A 44 -7.77 3.15 22.88
CA MET A 44 -8.20 3.80 24.12
C MET A 44 -7.04 4.24 25.00
N LYS A 45 -5.87 3.63 24.86
CA LYS A 45 -4.72 3.88 25.73
C LYS A 45 -3.84 5.05 25.24
N ASP A 46 -3.82 5.27 23.91
CA ASP A 46 -2.89 6.21 23.26
C ASP A 46 -3.63 7.22 22.36
N LYS A 47 -4.81 7.70 22.76
CA LYS A 47 -5.63 8.63 21.96
C LYS A 47 -4.89 9.89 21.55
N ASP A 48 -4.05 10.42 22.43
CA ASP A 48 -3.31 11.65 22.19
C ASP A 48 -2.18 11.44 21.17
N ASP A 49 -1.53 10.26 21.22
CA ASP A 49 -0.49 9.89 20.24
C ASP A 49 -1.05 9.69 18.85
N TYR A 50 -2.22 9.05 18.72
CA TYR A 50 -2.92 8.89 17.44
C TYR A 50 -3.39 10.23 16.87
N ALA A 51 -3.95 11.11 17.71
CA ALA A 51 -4.39 12.45 17.28
C ALA A 51 -3.21 13.29 16.78
N MET A 52 -2.06 13.20 17.45
CA MET A 52 -0.84 13.87 17.02
C MET A 52 -0.30 13.31 15.70
N ALA A 53 -0.29 11.98 15.53
CA ALA A 53 0.13 11.32 14.30
C ALA A 53 -0.79 11.67 13.13
N ASP A 54 -2.10 11.72 13.36
CA ASP A 54 -3.09 12.11 12.35
C ASP A 54 -2.95 13.58 11.95
N ALA A 55 -2.76 14.49 12.92
CA ALA A 55 -2.53 15.91 12.64
C ALA A 55 -1.22 16.13 11.86
N TRP A 56 -0.18 15.37 12.20
CA TRP A 56 1.09 15.40 11.48
C TRP A 56 0.94 14.90 10.05
N ARG A 57 0.26 13.78 9.85
CA ARG A 57 -0.04 13.21 8.52
C ARG A 57 -0.87 14.18 7.68
N GLN A 58 -1.91 14.78 8.28
CA GLN A 58 -2.76 15.75 7.59
C GLN A 58 -1.97 16.95 7.08
N LYS A 59 -1.05 17.49 7.88
CA LYS A 59 -0.16 18.58 7.48
C LYS A 59 0.64 18.27 6.22
N TYR A 60 1.16 17.04 6.08
CA TYR A 60 1.90 16.66 4.89
C TYR A 60 0.98 16.40 3.70
N THR A 61 -0.18 15.82 3.92
CA THR A 61 -1.21 15.65 2.88
C THR A 61 -1.65 17.01 2.33
N ASP A 62 -1.91 17.98 3.18
CA ASP A 62 -2.26 19.34 2.76
C ASP A 62 -1.15 19.97 1.92
N TRP A 63 0.10 19.79 2.32
CA TRP A 63 1.23 20.24 1.51
C TRP A 63 1.29 19.55 0.16
N VAL A 64 1.17 18.21 0.09
CA VAL A 64 1.17 17.46 -1.17
C VAL A 64 0.08 17.93 -2.11
N ASN A 65 -1.11 18.24 -1.59
CA ASN A 65 -2.24 18.75 -2.37
C ASN A 65 -1.97 20.12 -3.03
N THR A 66 -0.94 20.85 -2.59
CA THR A 66 -0.49 22.10 -3.23
C THR A 66 0.58 21.87 -4.31
N GLN A 67 1.08 20.64 -4.47
CA GLN A 67 2.18 20.33 -5.38
C GLN A 67 1.65 19.84 -6.74
N PRO A 68 2.44 19.95 -7.81
CA PRO A 68 2.06 19.48 -9.15
C PRO A 68 2.22 17.95 -9.27
N VAL A 69 1.49 17.20 -8.44
CA VAL A 69 1.53 15.74 -8.45
C VAL A 69 0.83 15.21 -9.71
N GLU A 70 1.51 14.34 -10.43
CA GLU A 70 1.02 13.71 -11.65
C GLU A 70 0.52 12.30 -11.35
N ASN A 71 -0.69 11.98 -11.83
CA ASN A 71 -1.23 10.62 -11.75
C ASN A 71 -0.61 9.73 -12.81
N CYS A 72 -0.11 8.57 -12.39
CA CYS A 72 0.46 7.55 -13.24
C CYS A 72 -0.38 6.27 -13.19
N THR A 73 -0.33 5.50 -14.25
CA THR A 73 -1.09 4.24 -14.34
C THR A 73 -0.29 3.23 -15.13
N ILE A 74 -0.21 2.00 -14.62
CA ILE A 74 0.28 0.83 -15.34
C ILE A 74 -0.69 -0.34 -15.14
N THR A 75 -0.52 -1.38 -15.95
CA THR A 75 -1.21 -2.65 -15.74
C THR A 75 -0.20 -3.67 -15.23
N SER A 76 -0.52 -4.36 -14.14
CA SER A 76 0.28 -5.46 -13.61
C SER A 76 0.30 -6.66 -14.56
N ASP A 77 1.22 -7.60 -14.37
CA ASP A 77 1.25 -8.85 -15.13
C ASP A 77 0.00 -9.72 -14.92
N ARG A 78 -0.75 -9.46 -13.86
CA ARG A 78 -2.03 -10.12 -13.55
C ARG A 78 -3.24 -9.44 -14.18
N GLY A 79 -3.05 -8.28 -14.83
CA GLY A 79 -4.12 -7.48 -15.43
C GLY A 79 -4.75 -6.45 -14.48
N ASP A 80 -4.25 -6.28 -13.26
CA ASP A 80 -4.74 -5.26 -12.34
C ASP A 80 -4.27 -3.88 -12.77
N LEU A 81 -5.17 -2.90 -12.73
CA LEU A 81 -4.85 -1.51 -12.98
C LEU A 81 -4.22 -0.90 -11.72
N LEU A 82 -2.95 -0.51 -11.80
CA LEU A 82 -2.22 0.08 -10.68
C LEU A 82 -2.13 1.61 -10.81
N ARG A 83 -2.23 2.30 -9.69
CA ARG A 83 -2.16 3.76 -9.59
C ARG A 83 -0.86 4.19 -8.92
N GLY A 84 -0.21 5.19 -9.52
CA GLY A 84 0.99 5.82 -9.00
C GLY A 84 0.87 7.34 -9.04
N TYR A 85 1.73 7.99 -8.29
CA TYR A 85 1.73 9.43 -8.07
C TYR A 85 3.16 9.93 -8.13
N TYR A 86 3.43 10.82 -9.08
CA TYR A 86 4.76 11.37 -9.29
C TYR A 86 4.80 12.85 -8.97
N LEU A 87 5.72 13.26 -8.11
CA LEU A 87 6.05 14.65 -7.83
C LEU A 87 7.39 14.98 -8.51
N PRO A 88 7.43 15.88 -9.50
CA PRO A 88 8.67 16.29 -10.15
C PRO A 88 9.67 16.91 -9.15
N PRO A 89 10.98 16.84 -9.40
CA PRO A 89 11.98 17.53 -8.60
C PRO A 89 11.87 19.06 -8.73
N LYS A 90 12.42 19.81 -7.80
CA LYS A 90 12.49 21.27 -7.87
C LYS A 90 13.44 21.81 -8.97
N GLY A 91 14.24 20.96 -9.58
CA GLY A 91 15.22 21.31 -10.60
C GLY A 91 15.50 20.12 -11.51
N ASP A 92 16.72 19.99 -11.97
CA ASP A 92 17.10 18.99 -12.98
C ASP A 92 17.61 17.66 -12.37
N SER A 93 17.24 17.36 -11.12
CA SER A 93 17.68 16.14 -10.46
C SER A 93 17.17 14.91 -11.19
N LYS A 94 18.06 13.95 -11.40
CA LYS A 94 17.75 12.62 -11.94
C LYS A 94 17.53 11.57 -10.86
N VAL A 95 17.46 11.99 -9.60
CA VAL A 95 17.14 11.12 -8.47
C VAL A 95 15.65 11.13 -8.24
N ILE A 96 15.06 9.95 -8.21
CA ILE A 96 13.65 9.71 -7.89
C ILE A 96 13.58 8.79 -6.67
N VAL A 97 12.96 9.25 -5.61
CA VAL A 97 12.67 8.38 -4.47
C VAL A 97 11.35 7.67 -4.72
N PHE A 98 11.37 6.34 -4.68
CA PHE A 98 10.19 5.51 -4.78
C PHE A 98 9.74 5.11 -3.36
N GLY A 99 8.66 5.73 -2.89
CA GLY A 99 8.05 5.46 -1.59
C GLY A 99 7.04 4.33 -1.67
N SER A 100 7.20 3.31 -0.82
CA SER A 100 6.29 2.18 -0.70
C SER A 100 5.57 2.23 0.65
N HIS A 101 4.24 2.10 0.63
CA HIS A 101 3.43 2.08 1.85
C HIS A 101 3.37 0.68 2.47
N GLY A 102 3.00 0.62 3.74
CA GLY A 102 2.86 -0.63 4.48
C GLY A 102 1.52 -1.33 4.28
N PHE A 103 1.36 -2.43 5.00
CA PHE A 103 0.17 -3.29 4.94
C PHE A 103 -1.11 -2.55 5.34
N HIS A 104 -2.13 -2.60 4.49
CA HIS A 104 -3.40 -1.87 4.64
C HIS A 104 -3.26 -0.33 4.73
N ALA A 105 -2.18 0.22 4.22
CA ALA A 105 -2.03 1.64 3.98
C ALA A 105 -2.27 1.98 2.51
N ASP A 106 -2.05 3.22 2.12
CA ASP A 106 -2.03 3.72 0.76
C ASP A 106 -0.99 4.84 0.63
N HIS A 107 -0.88 5.44 -0.55
CA HIS A 107 0.07 6.52 -0.83
C HIS A 107 -0.05 7.72 0.12
N THR A 108 -1.22 7.97 0.72
CA THR A 108 -1.46 9.11 1.61
C THR A 108 -1.00 8.87 3.04
N VAL A 109 -0.89 7.61 3.47
CA VAL A 109 -0.59 7.26 4.86
C VAL A 109 0.91 7.36 5.13
N ASP A 110 1.71 6.50 4.52
CA ASP A 110 3.16 6.44 4.80
C ASP A 110 3.96 7.38 3.89
N PRO A 111 3.85 7.32 2.53
CA PRO A 111 4.65 8.15 1.62
C PRO A 111 4.49 9.64 1.84
N HIS A 112 3.29 10.13 2.17
CA HIS A 112 3.08 11.56 2.43
C HIS A 112 3.89 12.07 3.63
N THR A 113 4.27 11.22 4.57
CA THR A 113 5.02 11.65 5.76
C THR A 113 6.47 12.01 5.47
N PHE A 114 7.07 11.52 4.38
CA PHE A 114 8.46 11.79 4.03
C PHE A 114 8.68 12.38 2.62
N ILE A 115 7.65 12.46 1.77
CA ILE A 115 7.74 13.05 0.43
C ILE A 115 8.31 14.47 0.44
N LYS A 116 7.84 15.30 1.40
CA LYS A 116 8.31 16.69 1.52
C LYS A 116 9.82 16.76 1.81
N HIS A 117 10.32 15.88 2.69
CA HIS A 117 11.73 15.83 3.03
C HIS A 117 12.61 15.59 1.78
N TYR A 118 12.27 14.59 0.98
CA TYR A 118 13.01 14.27 -0.24
C TYR A 118 12.86 15.35 -1.31
N HIS A 119 11.68 15.94 -1.43
CA HIS A 119 11.46 17.04 -2.36
C HIS A 119 12.24 18.32 -1.96
N ASP A 120 12.42 18.56 -0.65
CA ASP A 120 13.26 19.67 -0.17
C ASP A 120 14.76 19.42 -0.43
N LEU A 121 15.20 18.18 -0.53
CA LEU A 121 16.53 17.80 -1.01
C LEU A 121 16.69 17.95 -2.54
N GLY A 122 15.63 18.34 -3.24
CA GLY A 122 15.64 18.53 -4.69
C GLY A 122 15.36 17.27 -5.50
N TYR A 123 14.95 16.16 -4.88
CA TYR A 123 14.65 14.89 -5.57
C TYR A 123 13.21 14.85 -6.08
N GLY A 124 13.01 14.13 -7.19
CA GLY A 124 11.68 13.69 -7.58
C GLY A 124 11.18 12.62 -6.60
N PHE A 125 9.88 12.50 -6.49
CA PHE A 125 9.27 11.50 -5.63
C PHE A 125 8.19 10.73 -6.39
N PHE A 126 8.20 9.43 -6.28
CA PHE A 126 7.16 8.56 -6.81
C PHE A 126 6.63 7.66 -5.70
N CYS A 127 5.34 7.45 -5.65
CA CYS A 127 4.72 6.40 -4.83
C CYS A 127 3.56 5.76 -5.58
N CYS A 128 3.17 4.57 -5.16
CA CYS A 128 2.01 3.90 -5.75
C CYS A 128 1.11 3.36 -4.65
N ASP A 129 -0.15 3.12 -5.01
CA ASP A 129 -1.00 2.23 -4.26
C ASP A 129 -0.71 0.80 -4.69
N HIS A 130 -0.42 -0.07 -3.75
CA HIS A 130 -0.22 -1.49 -4.03
C HIS A 130 -1.51 -2.17 -4.51
N VAL A 131 -1.39 -3.35 -5.10
CA VAL A 131 -2.55 -4.17 -5.46
C VAL A 131 -3.43 -4.39 -4.22
N GLY A 132 -4.75 -4.24 -4.39
CA GLY A 132 -5.71 -4.35 -3.29
C GLY A 132 -5.74 -3.16 -2.32
N ALA A 133 -5.02 -2.06 -2.60
CA ALA A 133 -4.97 -0.87 -1.76
C ALA A 133 -5.33 0.41 -2.54
N GLY A 134 -5.73 1.46 -1.82
CA GLY A 134 -5.98 2.80 -2.34
C GLY A 134 -6.83 2.80 -3.62
N ALA A 135 -6.35 3.46 -4.68
CA ALA A 135 -7.01 3.55 -5.99
C ALA A 135 -6.55 2.47 -7.00
N SER A 136 -5.61 1.59 -6.62
CA SER A 136 -5.18 0.46 -7.45
C SER A 136 -6.25 -0.64 -7.49
N GLY A 137 -6.22 -1.46 -8.54
CA GLY A 137 -7.08 -2.64 -8.69
C GLY A 137 -6.72 -3.78 -7.74
N GLY A 138 -7.43 -4.91 -7.89
CA GLY A 138 -7.26 -6.08 -7.05
C GLY A 138 -8.17 -6.10 -5.83
N GLU A 139 -8.53 -7.31 -5.39
CA GLU A 139 -9.40 -7.54 -4.23
C GLU A 139 -8.60 -7.83 -2.95
N TYR A 140 -7.34 -8.23 -3.09
CA TYR A 140 -6.50 -8.71 -1.99
C TYR A 140 -5.11 -8.10 -2.07
N VAL A 141 -4.54 -7.83 -0.90
CA VAL A 141 -3.14 -7.47 -0.74
C VAL A 141 -2.28 -8.72 -0.94
N GLY A 142 -1.17 -8.59 -1.67
CA GLY A 142 -0.30 -9.72 -2.03
C GLY A 142 0.73 -10.09 -0.96
N PHE A 143 0.85 -9.32 0.10
CA PHE A 143 1.80 -9.49 1.20
C PHE A 143 3.24 -9.67 0.71
N ASP A 144 3.74 -8.65 -0.02
CA ASP A 144 5.02 -8.53 -0.72
C ASP A 144 5.20 -9.42 -1.97
N TYR A 145 4.45 -10.48 -2.14
CA TYR A 145 4.64 -11.37 -3.29
C TYR A 145 4.27 -10.70 -4.62
N TYR A 146 3.13 -10.03 -4.67
CA TYR A 146 2.71 -9.30 -5.87
C TYR A 146 3.30 -7.89 -5.92
N GLU A 147 3.40 -7.24 -4.78
CA GLU A 147 3.90 -5.88 -4.65
C GLU A 147 5.34 -5.75 -5.15
N SER A 148 6.21 -6.73 -4.86
CA SER A 148 7.59 -6.73 -5.37
C SER A 148 7.68 -6.81 -6.90
N GLN A 149 6.80 -7.59 -7.54
CA GLN A 149 6.70 -7.68 -9.00
C GLN A 149 6.17 -6.37 -9.59
N ASP A 150 5.12 -5.81 -8.98
CA ASP A 150 4.53 -4.53 -9.40
C ASP A 150 5.52 -3.37 -9.23
N MET A 151 6.37 -3.38 -8.19
CA MET A 151 7.44 -2.39 -8.02
C MET A 151 8.47 -2.45 -9.16
N LEU A 152 8.84 -3.63 -9.63
CA LEU A 152 9.72 -3.75 -10.81
C LEU A 152 9.07 -3.14 -12.06
N ARG A 153 7.77 -3.35 -12.28
CA ARG A 153 7.02 -2.72 -13.38
C ARG A 153 6.98 -1.20 -13.26
N TRP A 154 6.85 -0.69 -12.05
CA TRP A 154 6.93 0.75 -11.81
C TRP A 154 8.33 1.32 -12.08
N ILE A 155 9.40 0.60 -11.73
CA ILE A 155 10.79 1.00 -12.05
C ILE A 155 10.99 1.01 -13.56
N GLU A 156 10.49 0.00 -14.30
CA GLU A 156 10.50 -0.03 -15.76
C GLU A 156 9.76 1.17 -16.34
N TYR A 157 8.57 1.51 -15.82
CA TYR A 157 7.81 2.68 -16.21
C TYR A 157 8.60 3.98 -16.00
N LEU A 158 9.20 4.15 -14.82
CA LEU A 158 10.00 5.35 -14.50
C LEU A 158 11.23 5.46 -15.43
N THR A 159 11.89 4.36 -15.68
CA THR A 159 13.07 4.30 -16.56
C THR A 159 12.70 4.58 -18.02
N ALA A 160 11.58 4.04 -18.49
CA ALA A 160 11.08 4.32 -19.83
C ALA A 160 10.67 5.79 -20.02
N ARG A 161 10.13 6.41 -18.96
CA ARG A 161 9.65 7.79 -18.98
C ARG A 161 10.79 8.82 -18.86
N PHE A 162 11.74 8.59 -17.96
CA PHE A 162 12.74 9.59 -17.58
C PHE A 162 14.16 9.27 -18.07
N GLY A 163 14.37 8.10 -18.68
CA GLY A 163 15.67 7.66 -19.21
C GLY A 163 16.39 6.69 -18.29
N GLN A 164 17.43 6.04 -18.83
CA GLN A 164 18.24 5.02 -18.12
C GLN A 164 19.23 5.61 -17.12
N ASP A 165 19.43 6.92 -17.15
CA ASP A 165 20.38 7.65 -16.32
C ASP A 165 19.75 8.22 -15.03
N ILE A 166 18.52 7.82 -14.71
CA ILE A 166 17.90 8.10 -13.41
C ILE A 166 18.48 7.20 -12.32
N THR A 167 18.52 7.73 -11.10
CA THR A 167 18.78 6.96 -9.89
C THR A 167 17.47 6.78 -9.12
N VAL A 168 17.07 5.55 -8.89
CA VAL A 168 15.89 5.24 -8.08
C VAL A 168 16.34 4.84 -6.67
N ILE A 169 15.89 5.57 -5.66
CA ILE A 169 16.06 5.26 -4.24
C ILE A 169 14.78 4.62 -3.73
N LEU A 170 14.84 3.40 -3.20
CA LEU A 170 13.68 2.75 -2.59
C LEU A 170 13.56 3.11 -1.12
N HIS A 171 12.38 3.57 -0.71
CA HIS A 171 12.05 3.83 0.69
C HIS A 171 10.73 3.16 1.03
N GLY A 172 10.78 2.07 1.78
CA GLY A 172 9.61 1.31 2.21
C GLY A 172 9.31 1.50 3.70
N VAL A 173 8.04 1.36 4.04
CA VAL A 173 7.55 1.35 5.42
C VAL A 173 6.84 0.02 5.67
N SER A 174 7.31 -0.76 6.64
CA SER A 174 6.72 -2.05 7.06
C SER A 174 6.80 -3.11 5.94
N MET A 175 5.66 -3.59 5.44
CA MET A 175 5.55 -4.63 4.43
C MET A 175 6.32 -4.29 3.17
#